data_d54c0140b12c1c9d6c40cdfe975a1991
#
_entry.id   d54c0140b12c1c9d6c40cdfe975a1991
#
_cell.length_a   1.000
_cell.length_b   1.000
_cell.length_c   1.000
_cell.angle_alpha   90.00
_cell.angle_beta   90.00
_cell.angle_gamma   90.00
#
_symmetry.space_group_name_H-M   'P 1'
#
loop_
_entity.id
_entity.type
_entity.pdbx_description
1 polymer ?
#
loop_
_entity_poly.entity_id
_entity_poly.type
_entity_poly.pdbx_seq_one_letter_code
_entity_poly.pdbx_strand_id
1 'polypeptide(L)'
;MENQFFVDSEFLSPQALAKKHRLETDPSSRKSHMEYLPGMEVISSDIRDKVMSQVDTYDYDRYTAADVKAALSHRNCSIEDFKALLSPAAEPFLEEMAQKARIETGKHFGNTVYMFTPLYIANYCENYCVYCGFNCYNHISRMKLSMEQVEHEMQVIAKSGMEEILILTGESRKESDVEYIGEACKLARKYFRMVGLEIYPVNTDEYAYLHQCGADYVTVFQETYDPDKYETLHLLGHKRVWPYRFDAQERALMGGMRGVAFSALLGLADFRRDALATGLHAYFLQRKYPHAEISLSCPRLRPIVNNDKINPLDVHETQLCQILCAYRIFMPFAGITVSSRESARFRNGIVRIAATKVSAGVSTGIGDHESKYSGKEQEGQQGDEQFEIDDGRSLGTMYEDIEKEGLQPVLNDYLYV
;
A
#
# COMPACT_ATOMS: atom_id res chain seq x y z
N MET A 1 -21.78 -16.84 7.98
CA MET A 1 -21.02 -15.73 8.62
C MET A 1 -21.55 -14.45 8.03
N GLU A 2 -22.06 -13.53 8.86
CA GLU A 2 -22.38 -12.18 8.39
C GLU A 2 -21.12 -11.59 7.75
N ASN A 3 -21.27 -11.04 6.56
CA ASN A 3 -20.13 -10.46 5.86
C ASN A 3 -19.74 -9.17 6.58
N GLN A 4 -18.63 -9.20 7.31
CA GLN A 4 -18.11 -8.05 8.09
C GLN A 4 -17.85 -6.80 7.25
N PHE A 5 -17.84 -6.91 5.92
CA PHE A 5 -17.46 -5.83 5.02
C PHE A 5 -18.61 -4.94 4.57
N PHE A 6 -19.88 -5.39 4.69
CA PHE A 6 -20.99 -4.61 4.13
C PHE A 6 -21.38 -3.44 5.02
N VAL A 7 -21.44 -2.24 4.42
CA VAL A 7 -21.91 -1.02 5.07
C VAL A 7 -23.41 -0.90 4.95
N ASP A 8 -24.04 -0.21 5.91
CA ASP A 8 -25.43 0.18 5.82
C ASP A 8 -25.65 1.12 4.64
N SER A 9 -26.79 0.98 3.99
CA SER A 9 -27.09 1.65 2.72
C SER A 9 -28.52 2.21 2.65
N GLU A 10 -29.16 2.44 3.79
CA GLU A 10 -30.53 2.99 3.85
C GLU A 10 -30.70 4.34 3.15
N PHE A 11 -29.61 5.12 3.01
CA PHE A 11 -29.59 6.38 2.29
C PHE A 11 -29.66 6.24 0.76
N LEU A 12 -29.48 5.03 0.22
CA LEU A 12 -29.52 4.80 -1.23
C LEU A 12 -30.95 4.83 -1.78
N SER A 13 -31.10 5.26 -3.03
CA SER A 13 -32.35 5.10 -3.74
C SER A 13 -32.72 3.61 -3.87
N PRO A 14 -34.02 3.26 -3.97
CA PRO A 14 -34.44 1.85 -4.11
C PRO A 14 -33.74 1.11 -5.29
N GLN A 15 -33.47 1.82 -6.38
CA GLN A 15 -32.79 1.26 -7.55
C GLN A 15 -31.30 0.99 -7.26
N ALA A 16 -30.61 1.93 -6.59
CA ALA A 16 -29.21 1.77 -6.20
C ALA A 16 -29.05 0.65 -5.17
N LEU A 17 -29.96 0.57 -4.19
CA LEU A 17 -29.98 -0.49 -3.19
C LEU A 17 -30.20 -1.87 -3.83
N ALA A 18 -31.16 -2.01 -4.76
CA ALA A 18 -31.39 -3.25 -5.49
C ALA A 18 -30.17 -3.67 -6.32
N LYS A 19 -29.47 -2.69 -6.97
CA LYS A 19 -28.25 -2.97 -7.71
C LYS A 19 -27.13 -3.43 -6.78
N LYS A 20 -26.92 -2.75 -5.65
CA LYS A 20 -25.93 -3.12 -4.62
C LYS A 20 -26.19 -4.55 -4.13
N HIS A 21 -27.41 -4.84 -3.69
CA HIS A 21 -27.78 -6.16 -3.20
C HIS A 21 -27.56 -7.26 -4.25
N ARG A 22 -27.90 -6.99 -5.51
CA ARG A 22 -27.64 -7.93 -6.61
C ARG A 22 -26.14 -8.18 -6.80
N LEU A 23 -25.30 -7.16 -6.73
CA LEU A 23 -23.83 -7.30 -6.79
C LEU A 23 -23.29 -8.13 -5.62
N GLU A 24 -23.87 -8.03 -4.44
CA GLU A 24 -23.46 -8.77 -3.24
C GLU A 24 -23.86 -10.24 -3.27
N THR A 25 -25.04 -10.54 -3.79
CA THR A 25 -25.66 -11.88 -3.68
C THR A 25 -25.62 -12.72 -4.95
N ASP A 26 -25.44 -12.11 -6.12
CA ASP A 26 -25.45 -12.78 -7.42
C ASP A 26 -24.13 -12.54 -8.19
N PRO A 27 -23.17 -13.47 -8.11
CA PRO A 27 -21.91 -13.36 -8.85
C PRO A 27 -22.10 -13.24 -10.37
N SER A 28 -23.16 -13.81 -10.94
CA SER A 28 -23.44 -13.73 -12.38
C SER A 28 -23.80 -12.32 -12.86
N SER A 29 -24.18 -11.44 -11.93
CA SER A 29 -24.47 -10.03 -12.22
C SER A 29 -23.23 -9.16 -12.38
N ARG A 30 -22.05 -9.68 -12.01
CA ARG A 30 -20.78 -8.98 -12.03
C ARG A 30 -20.04 -9.24 -13.35
N LYS A 31 -19.29 -8.26 -13.84
CA LYS A 31 -18.38 -8.49 -14.97
C LYS A 31 -17.26 -9.43 -14.55
N SER A 32 -16.71 -10.20 -15.50
CA SER A 32 -15.53 -11.02 -15.24
C SER A 32 -14.38 -10.14 -14.71
N HIS A 33 -13.78 -10.56 -13.60
CA HIS A 33 -12.64 -9.86 -13.00
C HIS A 33 -11.31 -10.23 -13.67
N MET A 34 -11.32 -11.23 -14.56
CA MET A 34 -10.14 -11.67 -15.31
C MET A 34 -10.08 -11.07 -16.73
N GLU A 35 -11.13 -10.36 -17.16
CA GLU A 35 -11.21 -9.76 -18.49
C GLU A 35 -10.89 -8.27 -18.47
N TYR A 36 -9.99 -7.85 -19.35
CA TYR A 36 -9.64 -6.44 -19.51
C TYR A 36 -10.82 -5.64 -20.06
N LEU A 37 -11.02 -4.45 -19.53
CA LEU A 37 -12.02 -3.51 -20.03
C LEU A 37 -11.47 -2.75 -21.25
N PRO A 38 -12.36 -2.20 -22.12
CA PRO A 38 -11.92 -1.37 -23.23
C PRO A 38 -10.99 -0.23 -22.78
N GLY A 39 -9.88 -0.06 -23.48
CA GLY A 39 -8.87 0.95 -23.17
C GLY A 39 -7.81 0.51 -22.17
N MET A 40 -7.95 -0.63 -21.53
CA MET A 40 -6.89 -1.20 -20.69
C MET A 40 -5.80 -1.85 -21.54
N GLU A 41 -4.56 -1.47 -21.30
CA GLU A 41 -3.38 -2.03 -21.97
C GLU A 41 -3.06 -3.44 -21.46
N VAL A 42 -2.83 -4.36 -22.39
CA VAL A 42 -2.31 -5.70 -22.11
C VAL A 42 -0.83 -5.72 -22.43
N ILE A 43 0.01 -6.01 -21.46
CA ILE A 43 1.47 -6.12 -21.66
C ILE A 43 1.90 -7.58 -21.80
N SER A 44 3.02 -7.81 -22.48
CA SER A 44 3.64 -9.13 -22.56
C SER A 44 4.57 -9.33 -21.35
N SER A 45 4.11 -10.10 -20.37
CA SER A 45 4.86 -10.42 -19.15
C SER A 45 4.60 -11.84 -18.71
N ASP A 46 5.64 -12.50 -18.18
CA ASP A 46 5.56 -13.82 -17.56
C ASP A 46 5.62 -13.79 -16.03
N ILE A 47 5.66 -12.57 -15.45
CA ILE A 47 5.84 -12.38 -14.01
C ILE A 47 4.65 -12.95 -13.24
N ARG A 48 3.44 -12.70 -13.72
CA ARG A 48 2.22 -13.21 -13.09
C ARG A 48 2.23 -14.73 -13.01
N ASP A 49 2.55 -15.40 -14.11
CA ASP A 49 2.58 -16.86 -14.17
C ASP A 49 3.69 -17.42 -13.23
N LYS A 50 4.85 -16.76 -13.18
CA LYS A 50 5.94 -17.12 -12.24
C LYS A 50 5.51 -16.98 -10.79
N VAL A 51 4.83 -15.89 -10.42
CA VAL A 51 4.36 -15.67 -9.06
C VAL A 51 3.30 -16.71 -8.70
N MET A 52 2.26 -16.85 -9.52
CA MET A 52 1.14 -17.72 -9.20
C MET A 52 1.56 -19.19 -9.16
N SER A 53 2.45 -19.65 -10.02
CA SER A 53 2.97 -21.03 -9.97
C SER A 53 3.66 -21.36 -8.64
N GLN A 54 4.29 -20.36 -7.98
CA GLN A 54 4.91 -20.54 -6.67
C GLN A 54 3.88 -20.51 -5.53
N VAL A 55 2.87 -19.65 -5.66
CA VAL A 55 1.80 -19.49 -4.65
C VAL A 55 0.87 -20.70 -4.66
N ASP A 56 0.48 -21.21 -5.83
CA ASP A 56 -0.43 -22.36 -5.97
C ASP A 56 0.16 -23.64 -5.37
N THR A 57 1.49 -23.78 -5.42
CA THR A 57 2.22 -24.92 -4.86
C THR A 57 2.69 -24.70 -3.42
N TYR A 58 2.39 -23.54 -2.82
CA TYR A 58 2.82 -23.21 -1.47
C TYR A 58 1.93 -23.88 -0.42
N ASP A 59 2.40 -25.03 0.06
CA ASP A 59 1.88 -25.72 1.26
C ASP A 59 2.78 -25.35 2.45
N TYR A 60 2.36 -24.34 3.23
CA TYR A 60 3.17 -23.81 4.31
C TYR A 60 3.21 -24.75 5.54
N ASP A 61 2.27 -25.69 5.67
CA ASP A 61 2.22 -26.65 6.77
C ASP A 61 3.27 -27.76 6.63
N ARG A 62 3.84 -27.94 5.44
CA ARG A 62 4.92 -28.92 5.21
C ARG A 62 6.27 -28.53 5.82
N TYR A 63 6.48 -27.22 6.07
CA TYR A 63 7.77 -26.73 6.58
C TYR A 63 7.96 -27.06 8.04
N THR A 64 9.22 -27.33 8.40
CA THR A 64 9.64 -27.75 9.74
C THR A 64 10.62 -26.75 10.36
N ALA A 65 10.88 -26.91 11.66
CA ALA A 65 11.92 -26.15 12.34
C ALA A 65 13.33 -26.34 11.70
N ALA A 66 13.59 -27.48 11.07
CA ALA A 66 14.85 -27.72 10.38
C ALA A 66 14.97 -26.86 9.13
N ASP A 67 13.90 -26.72 8.35
CA ASP A 67 13.87 -25.87 7.16
C ASP A 67 14.09 -24.41 7.52
N VAL A 68 13.46 -23.92 8.59
CA VAL A 68 13.63 -22.55 9.08
C VAL A 68 15.07 -22.29 9.55
N LYS A 69 15.67 -23.24 10.30
CA LYS A 69 17.09 -23.13 10.71
C LYS A 69 18.02 -23.11 9.52
N ALA A 70 17.77 -23.94 8.51
CA ALA A 70 18.53 -23.93 7.27
C ALA A 70 18.41 -22.56 6.56
N ALA A 71 17.19 -22.04 6.38
CA ALA A 71 16.94 -20.71 5.78
C ALA A 71 17.67 -19.60 6.53
N LEU A 72 17.65 -19.61 7.85
CA LEU A 72 18.34 -18.63 8.68
C LEU A 72 19.87 -18.75 8.58
N SER A 73 20.42 -19.93 8.30
CA SER A 73 21.86 -20.16 8.15
C SER A 73 22.41 -19.74 6.78
N HIS A 74 21.57 -19.71 5.73
CA HIS A 74 21.99 -19.35 4.38
C HIS A 74 22.36 -17.87 4.28
N ARG A 75 23.44 -17.59 3.56
CA ARG A 75 23.89 -16.21 3.29
C ARG A 75 22.90 -15.48 2.36
N ASN A 76 22.45 -16.18 1.33
CA ASN A 76 21.48 -15.68 0.35
C ASN A 76 20.19 -16.47 0.53
N CYS A 77 19.10 -15.76 0.73
CA CYS A 77 17.79 -16.36 0.90
C CYS A 77 17.22 -16.79 -0.46
N SER A 78 16.95 -18.07 -0.64
CA SER A 78 16.27 -18.61 -1.81
C SER A 78 14.75 -18.44 -1.71
N ILE A 79 14.03 -18.73 -2.78
CA ILE A 79 12.54 -18.76 -2.76
C ILE A 79 12.05 -19.80 -1.75
N GLU A 80 12.70 -20.99 -1.65
CA GLU A 80 12.30 -22.00 -0.67
C GLU A 80 12.61 -21.55 0.75
N ASP A 81 13.72 -20.87 1.00
CA ASP A 81 14.00 -20.27 2.30
C ASP A 81 12.93 -19.23 2.67
N PHE A 82 12.56 -18.39 1.73
CA PHE A 82 11.52 -17.37 1.93
C PHE A 82 10.17 -18.00 2.29
N LYS A 83 9.78 -19.08 1.60
CA LYS A 83 8.59 -19.88 1.92
C LYS A 83 8.65 -20.45 3.34
N ALA A 84 9.79 -21.01 3.74
CA ALA A 84 10.00 -21.53 5.09
C ALA A 84 9.88 -20.41 6.16
N LEU A 85 10.46 -19.22 5.91
CA LEU A 85 10.41 -18.09 6.83
C LEU A 85 8.99 -17.49 6.96
N LEU A 86 8.12 -17.64 5.96
CA LEU A 86 6.71 -17.25 6.04
C LEU A 86 5.79 -18.31 6.64
N SER A 87 6.27 -19.54 6.83
CA SER A 87 5.48 -20.65 7.35
C SER A 87 5.19 -20.52 8.86
N PRO A 88 4.19 -21.24 9.40
CA PRO A 88 3.96 -21.32 10.84
C PRO A 88 5.15 -21.87 11.62
N ALA A 89 5.97 -22.74 11.00
CA ALA A 89 7.18 -23.31 11.62
C ALA A 89 8.22 -22.25 11.99
N ALA A 90 8.14 -21.03 11.41
CA ALA A 90 9.07 -19.95 11.71
C ALA A 90 8.65 -19.09 12.92
N GLU A 91 7.41 -19.20 13.41
CA GLU A 91 6.95 -18.40 14.56
C GLU A 91 7.83 -18.54 15.81
N PRO A 92 8.31 -19.74 16.20
CA PRO A 92 9.22 -19.90 17.33
C PRO A 92 10.62 -19.27 17.10
N PHE A 93 10.97 -18.92 15.87
CA PHE A 93 12.26 -18.35 15.48
C PHE A 93 12.19 -16.86 15.17
N LEU A 94 11.12 -16.17 15.62
CA LEU A 94 10.91 -14.76 15.30
C LEU A 94 12.05 -13.86 15.80
N GLU A 95 12.65 -14.18 16.95
CA GLU A 95 13.79 -13.43 17.47
C GLU A 95 15.02 -13.58 16.56
N GLU A 96 15.34 -14.79 16.13
CA GLU A 96 16.45 -15.04 15.21
C GLU A 96 16.21 -14.41 13.85
N MET A 97 14.97 -14.40 13.37
CA MET A 97 14.56 -13.70 12.16
C MET A 97 14.78 -12.19 12.32
N ALA A 98 14.35 -11.61 13.45
CA ALA A 98 14.52 -10.20 13.74
C ALA A 98 15.99 -9.77 13.82
N GLN A 99 16.84 -10.58 14.46
CA GLN A 99 18.28 -10.34 14.52
C GLN A 99 18.91 -10.37 13.13
N LYS A 100 18.58 -11.39 12.30
CA LYS A 100 19.08 -11.46 10.92
C LYS A 100 18.57 -10.30 10.08
N ALA A 101 17.28 -9.95 10.17
CA ALA A 101 16.70 -8.81 9.46
C ALA A 101 17.39 -7.50 9.85
N ARG A 102 17.64 -7.28 11.14
CA ARG A 102 18.36 -6.09 11.64
C ARG A 102 19.79 -6.00 11.06
N ILE A 103 20.50 -7.13 10.98
CA ILE A 103 21.83 -7.17 10.37
C ILE A 103 21.76 -6.77 8.89
N GLU A 104 20.80 -7.32 8.15
CA GLU A 104 20.63 -6.99 6.72
C GLU A 104 20.20 -5.53 6.54
N THR A 105 19.30 -5.01 7.38
CA THR A 105 18.92 -3.59 7.37
C THR A 105 20.16 -2.70 7.59
N GLY A 106 20.98 -3.02 8.59
CA GLY A 106 22.19 -2.26 8.89
C GLY A 106 23.21 -2.27 7.75
N LYS A 107 23.33 -3.38 6.99
CA LYS A 107 24.24 -3.47 5.83
C LYS A 107 23.80 -2.61 4.65
N HIS A 108 22.50 -2.49 4.39
CA HIS A 108 21.96 -1.88 3.19
C HIS A 108 21.44 -0.45 3.41
N PHE A 109 21.01 -0.12 4.62
CA PHE A 109 20.39 1.17 4.96
C PHE A 109 21.11 1.90 6.13
N GLY A 110 22.06 1.24 6.76
CA GLY A 110 22.71 1.80 7.96
C GLY A 110 21.70 1.97 9.10
N ASN A 111 21.63 3.17 9.65
CA ASN A 111 20.68 3.54 10.70
C ASN A 111 19.61 4.55 10.18
N THR A 112 19.42 4.66 8.87
CA THR A 112 18.51 5.66 8.29
C THR A 112 17.07 5.16 8.25
N VAL A 113 16.13 6.08 8.52
CA VAL A 113 14.69 5.87 8.37
C VAL A 113 14.10 7.02 7.56
N TYR A 114 13.59 6.71 6.39
CA TYR A 114 12.96 7.69 5.51
C TYR A 114 11.57 8.06 5.97
N MET A 115 11.17 9.31 5.72
CA MET A 115 9.87 9.83 6.14
C MET A 115 9.14 10.47 4.98
N PHE A 116 7.84 10.25 4.92
CA PHE A 116 6.94 10.84 3.93
C PHE A 116 5.57 11.16 4.56
N THR A 117 4.76 11.94 3.86
CA THR A 117 3.35 12.12 4.21
C THR A 117 2.44 11.89 3.01
N PRO A 118 1.26 11.25 3.21
CA PRO A 118 0.23 11.16 2.18
C PRO A 118 -0.56 12.49 2.07
N LEU A 119 -0.95 12.85 0.85
CA LEU A 119 -1.92 13.90 0.56
C LEU A 119 -3.03 13.35 -0.32
N TYR A 120 -4.23 13.24 0.25
CA TYR A 120 -5.44 12.88 -0.48
C TYR A 120 -6.04 14.10 -1.15
N ILE A 121 -6.09 14.11 -2.48
CA ILE A 121 -6.60 15.27 -3.27
C ILE A 121 -8.01 15.08 -3.81
N ALA A 122 -8.52 13.84 -3.80
CA ALA A 122 -9.91 13.52 -4.17
C ALA A 122 -10.32 12.15 -3.60
N ASN A 123 -11.59 12.00 -3.17
CA ASN A 123 -12.13 10.73 -2.69
C ASN A 123 -13.31 10.19 -3.51
N TYR A 124 -13.61 10.79 -4.66
CA TYR A 124 -14.57 10.21 -5.60
C TYR A 124 -14.05 8.86 -6.10
N CYS A 125 -14.89 7.82 -6.06
CA CYS A 125 -14.54 6.48 -6.47
C CYS A 125 -15.71 5.79 -7.17
N GLU A 126 -15.43 5.09 -8.27
CA GLU A 126 -16.44 4.36 -9.05
C GLU A 126 -16.48 2.88 -8.70
N ASN A 127 -15.57 2.43 -7.83
CA ASN A 127 -15.45 1.03 -7.44
C ASN A 127 -16.31 0.67 -6.23
N TYR A 128 -16.75 -0.57 -6.20
CA TYR A 128 -17.31 -1.18 -5.01
C TYR A 128 -16.33 -2.21 -4.44
N CYS A 129 -15.32 -1.70 -3.70
CA CYS A 129 -14.43 -2.51 -2.88
C CYS A 129 -15.03 -2.54 -1.48
N VAL A 130 -15.49 -3.69 -1.02
CA VAL A 130 -16.33 -3.80 0.20
C VAL A 130 -15.62 -3.39 1.49
N TYR A 131 -14.29 -3.33 1.49
CA TYR A 131 -13.43 -2.99 2.64
C TYR A 131 -12.90 -1.55 2.64
N CYS A 132 -13.26 -0.75 1.64
CA CYS A 132 -12.68 0.59 1.45
C CYS A 132 -13.68 1.69 1.81
N GLY A 133 -13.27 2.66 2.62
CA GLY A 133 -14.10 3.81 2.98
C GLY A 133 -14.55 4.63 1.79
N PHE A 134 -13.75 4.68 0.71
CA PHE A 134 -14.10 5.41 -0.51
C PHE A 134 -15.03 4.65 -1.46
N ASN A 135 -15.48 3.43 -1.15
CA ASN A 135 -16.34 2.69 -2.07
C ASN A 135 -17.61 3.47 -2.44
N CYS A 136 -18.11 3.27 -3.66
CA CYS A 136 -19.19 4.08 -4.23
C CYS A 136 -20.56 3.92 -3.53
N TYR A 137 -20.72 2.94 -2.66
CA TYR A 137 -21.91 2.71 -1.85
C TYR A 137 -21.75 3.10 -0.38
N ASN A 138 -20.60 3.67 0.01
CA ASN A 138 -20.42 4.20 1.35
C ASN A 138 -20.87 5.66 1.42
N HIS A 139 -21.56 6.02 2.51
CA HIS A 139 -22.05 7.38 2.75
C HIS A 139 -20.98 8.22 3.44
N ILE A 140 -20.14 8.84 2.64
CA ILE A 140 -19.10 9.76 3.08
C ILE A 140 -19.19 11.09 2.36
N SER A 141 -18.61 12.15 2.93
CA SER A 141 -18.42 13.42 2.25
C SER A 141 -17.50 13.26 1.05
N ARG A 142 -17.97 13.60 -0.15
CA ARG A 142 -17.17 13.50 -1.38
C ARG A 142 -16.57 14.84 -1.73
N MET A 143 -15.26 14.87 -1.88
CA MET A 143 -14.50 16.07 -2.18
C MET A 143 -13.46 15.83 -3.27
N LYS A 144 -13.14 16.91 -4.00
CA LYS A 144 -12.01 17.03 -4.91
C LYS A 144 -11.44 18.43 -4.70
N LEU A 145 -10.17 18.54 -4.40
CA LEU A 145 -9.49 19.81 -4.22
C LEU A 145 -9.31 20.53 -5.57
N SER A 146 -9.46 21.85 -5.58
CA SER A 146 -8.96 22.66 -6.69
C SER A 146 -7.43 22.69 -6.67
N MET A 147 -6.80 23.08 -7.79
CA MET A 147 -5.33 23.17 -7.83
C MET A 147 -4.78 24.20 -6.83
N GLU A 148 -5.54 25.26 -6.54
CA GLU A 148 -5.19 26.26 -5.50
C GLU A 148 -5.23 25.63 -4.11
N GLN A 149 -6.22 24.78 -3.82
CA GLN A 149 -6.31 24.06 -2.55
C GLN A 149 -5.20 23.00 -2.44
N VAL A 150 -4.92 22.27 -3.53
CA VAL A 150 -3.81 21.31 -3.60
C VAL A 150 -2.47 22.02 -3.30
N GLU A 151 -2.22 23.16 -3.94
CA GLU A 151 -0.98 23.93 -3.71
C GLU A 151 -0.89 24.47 -2.28
N HIS A 152 -2.01 24.91 -1.70
CA HIS A 152 -2.08 25.35 -0.32
C HIS A 152 -1.72 24.23 0.68
N GLU A 153 -2.32 23.04 0.53
CA GLU A 153 -2.00 21.86 1.33
C GLU A 153 -0.52 21.47 1.20
N MET A 154 0.02 21.48 -0.02
CA MET A 154 1.45 21.20 -0.26
C MET A 154 2.36 22.21 0.43
N GLN A 155 2.00 23.50 0.45
CA GLN A 155 2.74 24.52 1.18
C GLN A 155 2.71 24.29 2.71
N VAL A 156 1.57 23.91 3.24
CA VAL A 156 1.44 23.57 4.67
C VAL A 156 2.32 22.38 5.04
N ILE A 157 2.29 21.32 4.23
CA ILE A 157 3.14 20.14 4.44
C ILE A 157 4.62 20.50 4.33
N ALA A 158 5.01 21.24 3.29
CA ALA A 158 6.42 21.62 3.07
C ALA A 158 6.97 22.50 4.21
N LYS A 159 6.15 23.38 4.82
CA LYS A 159 6.53 24.18 5.99
C LYS A 159 6.89 23.33 7.21
N SER A 160 6.41 22.09 7.31
CA SER A 160 6.81 21.16 8.37
C SER A 160 8.24 20.65 8.21
N GLY A 161 8.86 20.84 7.04
CA GLY A 161 10.16 20.30 6.68
C GLY A 161 10.10 18.99 5.87
N MET A 162 8.89 18.46 5.60
CA MET A 162 8.74 17.25 4.78
C MET A 162 9.20 17.51 3.35
N GLU A 163 10.00 16.61 2.79
CA GLU A 163 10.54 16.70 1.44
C GLU A 163 10.04 15.60 0.50
N GLU A 164 9.25 14.65 1.01
CA GLU A 164 8.59 13.61 0.22
C GLU A 164 7.08 13.61 0.44
N ILE A 165 6.33 13.59 -0.67
CA ILE A 165 4.87 13.52 -0.67
C ILE A 165 4.38 12.31 -1.44
N LEU A 166 3.33 11.65 -0.93
CA LEU A 166 2.59 10.62 -1.63
C LEU A 166 1.20 11.16 -1.97
N ILE A 167 0.91 11.37 -3.24
CA ILE A 167 -0.38 11.88 -3.71
C ILE A 167 -1.34 10.72 -3.92
N LEU A 168 -2.53 10.82 -3.31
CA LEU A 168 -3.57 9.79 -3.39
C LEU A 168 -4.88 10.34 -3.94
N THR A 169 -5.59 9.47 -4.68
CA THR A 169 -6.97 9.74 -5.11
C THR A 169 -7.84 8.50 -4.93
N GLY A 170 -9.15 8.70 -4.84
CA GLY A 170 -10.10 7.66 -5.21
C GLY A 170 -9.98 7.31 -6.70
N GLU A 171 -10.50 6.15 -7.08
CA GLU A 171 -10.45 5.68 -8.47
C GLU A 171 -11.67 6.20 -9.26
N SER A 172 -11.59 7.41 -9.80
CA SER A 172 -12.57 8.00 -10.71
C SER A 172 -11.87 8.71 -11.85
N ARG A 173 -11.90 8.12 -13.05
CA ARG A 173 -11.35 8.75 -14.25
C ARG A 173 -12.13 9.99 -14.68
N LYS A 174 -13.33 10.19 -14.16
CA LYS A 174 -14.16 11.37 -14.41
C LYS A 174 -13.80 12.54 -13.51
N GLU A 175 -13.58 12.27 -12.21
CA GLU A 175 -13.38 13.33 -11.22
C GLU A 175 -11.88 13.60 -10.97
N SER A 176 -11.04 12.58 -11.02
CA SER A 176 -9.59 12.66 -10.87
C SER A 176 -8.91 11.92 -12.02
N ASP A 177 -9.00 12.52 -13.22
CA ASP A 177 -8.34 12.03 -14.43
C ASP A 177 -6.81 12.16 -14.35
N VAL A 178 -6.13 11.60 -15.32
CA VAL A 178 -4.65 11.58 -15.37
C VAL A 178 -4.09 13.00 -15.52
N GLU A 179 -4.78 13.90 -16.22
CA GLU A 179 -4.41 15.30 -16.38
C GLU A 179 -4.47 16.04 -15.04
N TYR A 180 -5.53 15.86 -14.25
CA TYR A 180 -5.66 16.45 -12.91
C TYR A 180 -4.55 15.96 -11.98
N ILE A 181 -4.24 14.65 -12.00
CA ILE A 181 -3.15 14.07 -11.22
C ILE A 181 -1.79 14.63 -11.69
N GLY A 182 -1.60 14.76 -13.01
CA GLY A 182 -0.39 15.34 -13.59
C GLY A 182 -0.15 16.80 -13.18
N GLU A 183 -1.20 17.63 -13.14
CA GLU A 183 -1.10 19.00 -12.65
C GLU A 183 -0.74 19.04 -11.15
N ALA A 184 -1.30 18.15 -10.33
CA ALA A 184 -0.89 18.00 -8.93
C ALA A 184 0.59 17.60 -8.80
N CYS A 185 1.11 16.71 -9.65
CA CYS A 185 2.53 16.35 -9.67
C CYS A 185 3.42 17.56 -10.01
N LYS A 186 3.04 18.38 -11.00
CA LYS A 186 3.79 19.60 -11.35
C LYS A 186 3.83 20.61 -10.20
N LEU A 187 2.73 20.73 -9.44
CA LEU A 187 2.70 21.56 -8.24
C LEU A 187 3.61 20.98 -7.16
N ALA A 188 3.54 19.66 -6.91
CA ALA A 188 4.34 18.99 -5.91
C ALA A 188 5.85 19.17 -6.13
N ARG A 189 6.32 19.14 -7.38
CA ARG A 189 7.76 19.36 -7.71
C ARG A 189 8.28 20.75 -7.33
N LYS A 190 7.41 21.73 -7.07
CA LYS A 190 7.85 23.04 -6.56
C LYS A 190 8.26 22.99 -5.08
N TYR A 191 7.74 22.04 -4.33
CA TYR A 191 7.84 21.97 -2.88
C TYR A 191 8.57 20.72 -2.36
N PHE A 192 8.51 19.62 -3.11
CA PHE A 192 9.03 18.33 -2.68
C PHE A 192 10.09 17.78 -3.64
N ARG A 193 11.08 17.14 -3.08
CA ARG A 193 12.16 16.47 -3.85
C ARG A 193 11.69 15.12 -4.39
N MET A 194 10.80 14.42 -3.66
CA MET A 194 10.23 13.14 -4.04
C MET A 194 8.70 13.22 -4.13
N VAL A 195 8.17 12.76 -5.25
CA VAL A 195 6.72 12.71 -5.51
C VAL A 195 6.31 11.29 -5.84
N GLY A 196 5.61 10.64 -4.91
CA GLY A 196 5.01 9.34 -5.11
C GLY A 196 3.52 9.44 -5.49
N LEU A 197 3.03 8.41 -6.14
CA LEU A 197 1.61 8.27 -6.48
C LEU A 197 1.04 6.97 -5.91
N GLU A 198 -0.11 7.06 -5.27
CA GLU A 198 -0.96 5.91 -4.93
C GLU A 198 -2.33 6.15 -5.53
N ILE A 199 -2.45 5.82 -6.80
CA ILE A 199 -3.62 6.05 -7.65
C ILE A 199 -4.11 4.75 -8.27
N TYR A 200 -5.20 4.81 -9.01
CA TYR A 200 -5.66 3.68 -9.81
C TYR A 200 -4.63 3.30 -10.88
N PRO A 201 -4.56 2.00 -11.29
CA PRO A 201 -3.70 1.57 -12.39
C PRO A 201 -4.03 2.30 -13.69
N VAL A 202 -2.99 2.72 -14.39
CA VAL A 202 -3.10 3.37 -15.69
C VAL A 202 -2.26 2.64 -16.74
N ASN A 203 -2.36 3.04 -18.01
CA ASN A 203 -1.56 2.48 -19.09
C ASN A 203 -0.12 3.01 -19.08
N THR A 204 0.76 2.40 -19.82
CA THR A 204 2.19 2.77 -19.90
C THR A 204 2.39 4.21 -20.35
N ASP A 205 1.67 4.69 -21.35
CA ASP A 205 1.75 6.06 -21.85
C ASP A 205 1.23 7.09 -20.81
N GLU A 206 0.19 6.73 -20.07
CA GLU A 206 -0.32 7.56 -18.95
C GLU A 206 0.71 7.63 -17.81
N TYR A 207 1.36 6.52 -17.46
CA TYR A 207 2.49 6.54 -16.48
C TYR A 207 3.66 7.38 -17.00
N ALA A 208 3.99 7.32 -18.28
CA ALA A 208 5.03 8.16 -18.88
C ALA A 208 4.67 9.65 -18.78
N TYR A 209 3.42 10.01 -19.03
CA TYR A 209 2.93 11.38 -18.83
C TYR A 209 3.07 11.84 -17.38
N LEU A 210 2.62 11.02 -16.40
CA LEU A 210 2.73 11.33 -14.98
C LEU A 210 4.20 11.49 -14.53
N HIS A 211 5.09 10.63 -15.05
CA HIS A 211 6.53 10.78 -14.82
C HIS A 211 7.06 12.10 -15.38
N GLN A 212 6.69 12.48 -16.60
CA GLN A 212 7.04 13.79 -17.18
C GLN A 212 6.49 14.97 -16.36
N CYS A 213 5.35 14.79 -15.70
CA CYS A 213 4.79 15.77 -14.78
C CYS A 213 5.52 15.85 -13.44
N GLY A 214 6.45 14.92 -13.16
CA GLY A 214 7.31 14.94 -11.99
C GLY A 214 7.09 13.84 -10.97
N ALA A 215 6.27 12.82 -11.27
CA ALA A 215 6.15 11.65 -10.42
C ALA A 215 7.42 10.78 -10.48
N ASP A 216 7.93 10.37 -9.33
CA ASP A 216 9.14 9.55 -9.21
C ASP A 216 8.82 8.06 -9.09
N TYR A 217 7.80 7.70 -8.33
CA TYR A 217 7.44 6.30 -8.07
C TYR A 217 5.93 6.11 -7.93
N VAL A 218 5.52 4.86 -8.07
CA VAL A 218 4.11 4.46 -7.96
C VAL A 218 3.95 3.34 -6.93
N THR A 219 2.96 3.49 -6.07
CA THR A 219 2.50 2.45 -5.15
C THR A 219 1.15 1.92 -5.64
N VAL A 220 1.07 0.62 -5.91
CA VAL A 220 -0.19 -0.04 -6.24
C VAL A 220 -0.34 -1.29 -5.37
N PHE A 221 -1.34 -1.30 -4.50
CA PHE A 221 -1.65 -2.47 -3.70
C PHE A 221 -2.44 -3.46 -4.53
N GLN A 222 -1.95 -4.70 -4.64
CA GLN A 222 -2.71 -5.79 -5.27
C GLN A 222 -3.94 -6.17 -4.45
N GLU A 223 -3.97 -5.80 -3.20
CA GLU A 223 -4.96 -6.10 -2.19
C GLU A 223 -4.90 -7.56 -1.75
N THR A 224 -5.25 -8.49 -2.63
CA THR A 224 -4.96 -9.93 -2.49
C THR A 224 -4.52 -10.53 -3.83
N TYR A 225 -3.62 -11.50 -3.76
CA TYR A 225 -3.15 -12.26 -4.92
C TYR A 225 -4.03 -13.49 -5.23
N ASP A 226 -5.02 -13.78 -4.39
CA ASP A 226 -6.05 -14.80 -4.63
C ASP A 226 -7.13 -14.25 -5.57
N PRO A 227 -7.21 -14.70 -6.85
CA PRO A 227 -8.19 -14.16 -7.80
C PRO A 227 -9.63 -14.44 -7.39
N ASP A 228 -9.91 -15.62 -6.80
CA ASP A 228 -11.27 -16.00 -6.40
C ASP A 228 -11.73 -15.14 -5.22
N LYS A 229 -10.84 -14.91 -4.27
CA LYS A 229 -11.13 -14.00 -3.16
C LYS A 229 -11.27 -12.55 -3.63
N TYR A 230 -10.39 -12.10 -4.55
CA TYR A 230 -10.45 -10.77 -5.16
C TYR A 230 -11.81 -10.50 -5.81
N GLU A 231 -12.38 -11.49 -6.48
CA GLU A 231 -13.70 -11.44 -7.10
C GLU A 231 -14.79 -11.07 -6.09
N THR A 232 -14.74 -11.61 -4.89
CA THR A 232 -15.73 -11.39 -3.82
C THR A 232 -15.57 -10.05 -3.09
N LEU A 233 -14.43 -9.39 -3.25
CA LEU A 233 -14.08 -8.14 -2.57
C LEU A 233 -14.24 -6.90 -3.45
N HIS A 234 -14.15 -7.06 -4.78
CA HIS A 234 -14.21 -5.98 -5.77
C HIS A 234 -15.40 -6.19 -6.70
N LEU A 235 -16.59 -5.74 -6.26
CA LEU A 235 -17.85 -6.12 -6.88
C LEU A 235 -18.23 -5.27 -8.11
N LEU A 236 -17.64 -4.06 -8.23
CA LEU A 236 -17.92 -3.11 -9.31
C LEU A 236 -16.69 -2.24 -9.60
N GLY A 237 -16.61 -1.73 -10.84
CA GLY A 237 -15.64 -0.72 -11.26
C GLY A 237 -14.37 -1.27 -11.91
N HIS A 238 -13.45 -0.39 -12.26
CA HIS A 238 -12.20 -0.74 -12.96
C HIS A 238 -11.24 -1.55 -12.08
N LYS A 239 -11.21 -1.27 -10.78
CA LYS A 239 -10.39 -2.02 -9.81
C LYS A 239 -10.70 -3.51 -9.77
N ARG A 240 -11.91 -3.91 -10.23
CA ARG A 240 -12.31 -5.30 -10.34
C ARG A 240 -11.40 -6.12 -11.27
N VAL A 241 -10.73 -5.50 -12.24
CA VAL A 241 -9.88 -6.23 -13.22
C VAL A 241 -8.54 -6.61 -12.59
N TRP A 242 -8.50 -7.83 -12.03
CA TRP A 242 -7.36 -8.35 -11.27
C TRP A 242 -6.04 -8.37 -12.08
N PRO A 243 -5.97 -8.91 -13.33
CA PRO A 243 -4.72 -8.97 -14.07
C PRO A 243 -4.21 -7.59 -14.49
N TYR A 244 -5.09 -6.63 -14.79
CA TYR A 244 -4.69 -5.27 -15.10
C TYR A 244 -4.03 -4.59 -13.91
N ARG A 245 -4.56 -4.83 -12.70
CA ARG A 245 -3.98 -4.30 -11.47
C ARG A 245 -2.65 -4.99 -11.15
N PHE A 246 -2.55 -6.31 -11.36
CA PHE A 246 -1.31 -7.05 -11.16
C PHE A 246 -0.15 -6.48 -11.99
N ASP A 247 -0.39 -6.16 -13.25
CA ASP A 247 0.63 -5.68 -14.18
C ASP A 247 0.93 -4.17 -14.03
N ALA A 248 0.35 -3.47 -13.03
CA ALA A 248 0.46 -2.01 -12.91
C ALA A 248 1.89 -1.52 -12.65
N GLN A 249 2.64 -2.18 -11.78
CA GLN A 249 4.03 -1.80 -11.48
C GLN A 249 4.93 -1.98 -12.69
N GLU A 250 4.72 -3.03 -13.47
CA GLU A 250 5.50 -3.23 -14.69
C GLU A 250 5.21 -2.14 -15.72
N ARG A 251 3.91 -1.79 -15.95
CA ARG A 251 3.57 -0.66 -16.82
C ARG A 251 4.17 0.66 -16.33
N ALA A 252 4.22 0.88 -15.01
CA ALA A 252 4.83 2.08 -14.44
C ALA A 252 6.34 2.16 -14.76
N LEU A 253 7.07 1.05 -14.64
CA LEU A 253 8.49 0.99 -15.02
C LEU A 253 8.69 1.16 -16.52
N MET A 254 7.83 0.56 -17.35
CA MET A 254 7.84 0.77 -18.80
C MET A 254 7.58 2.24 -19.17
N GLY A 255 6.75 2.94 -18.40
CA GLY A 255 6.48 4.38 -18.51
C GLY A 255 7.59 5.28 -17.96
N GLY A 256 8.69 4.70 -17.44
CA GLY A 256 9.87 5.45 -16.99
C GLY A 256 9.88 5.81 -15.51
N MET A 257 8.90 5.34 -14.72
CA MET A 257 8.94 5.54 -13.27
C MET A 257 10.23 4.93 -12.68
N ARG A 258 10.86 5.66 -11.79
CA ARG A 258 12.09 5.25 -11.12
C ARG A 258 11.89 4.07 -10.19
N GLY A 259 10.79 4.08 -9.46
CA GLY A 259 10.50 3.09 -8.43
C GLY A 259 9.06 2.61 -8.43
N VAL A 260 8.86 1.45 -7.83
CA VAL A 260 7.53 0.88 -7.61
C VAL A 260 7.45 0.21 -6.24
N ALA A 261 6.28 0.31 -5.63
CA ALA A 261 6.00 -0.33 -4.36
C ALA A 261 4.91 -1.41 -4.51
N PHE A 262 5.08 -2.48 -3.76
CA PHE A 262 4.22 -3.66 -3.76
C PHE A 262 3.56 -3.85 -2.40
N SER A 263 2.31 -4.29 -2.41
CA SER A 263 1.60 -4.61 -1.17
C SER A 263 0.40 -5.51 -1.42
N ALA A 264 0.10 -6.33 -0.43
CA ALA A 264 -1.21 -6.89 -0.17
C ALA A 264 -1.81 -6.21 1.07
N LEU A 265 -3.14 -6.12 1.15
CA LEU A 265 -3.85 -5.67 2.34
C LEU A 265 -4.16 -6.87 3.21
N LEU A 266 -3.37 -7.05 4.26
CA LEU A 266 -3.42 -8.26 5.09
C LEU A 266 -4.71 -8.37 5.90
N GLY A 267 -5.33 -9.53 5.85
CA GLY A 267 -6.63 -9.85 6.45
C GLY A 267 -7.77 -9.95 5.45
N LEU A 268 -7.54 -9.69 4.16
CA LEU A 268 -8.52 -9.91 3.09
C LEU A 268 -8.62 -11.38 2.70
N ALA A 269 -7.48 -12.07 2.60
CA ALA A 269 -7.36 -13.49 2.24
C ALA A 269 -6.30 -14.18 3.10
N ASP A 270 -5.78 -15.33 2.66
CA ASP A 270 -4.67 -16.02 3.32
C ASP A 270 -3.41 -15.13 3.30
N PHE A 271 -3.09 -14.55 4.46
CA PHE A 271 -2.01 -13.59 4.58
C PHE A 271 -0.62 -14.16 4.27
N ARG A 272 -0.39 -15.48 4.48
CA ARG A 272 0.90 -16.10 4.17
C ARG A 272 1.11 -16.24 2.66
N ARG A 273 0.05 -16.61 1.94
CA ARG A 273 0.05 -16.66 0.48
C ARG A 273 0.16 -15.26 -0.13
N ASP A 274 -0.57 -14.29 0.41
CA ASP A 274 -0.48 -12.89 -0.03
C ASP A 274 0.91 -12.28 0.25
N ALA A 275 1.52 -12.57 1.40
CA ALA A 275 2.88 -12.13 1.72
C ALA A 275 3.92 -12.79 0.79
N LEU A 276 3.80 -14.09 0.52
CA LEU A 276 4.67 -14.77 -0.44
C LEU A 276 4.56 -14.15 -1.83
N ALA A 277 3.33 -13.99 -2.31
CA ALA A 277 3.07 -13.43 -3.64
C ALA A 277 3.61 -12.01 -3.79
N THR A 278 3.42 -11.15 -2.78
CA THR A 278 3.94 -9.77 -2.76
C THR A 278 5.46 -9.76 -2.88
N GLY A 279 6.17 -10.57 -2.09
CA GLY A 279 7.63 -10.66 -2.14
C GLY A 279 8.14 -11.21 -3.47
N LEU A 280 7.48 -12.25 -4.02
CA LEU A 280 7.84 -12.82 -5.31
C LEU A 280 7.56 -11.89 -6.49
N HIS A 281 6.47 -11.14 -6.45
CA HIS A 281 6.15 -10.14 -7.46
C HIS A 281 7.25 -9.08 -7.53
N ALA A 282 7.62 -8.52 -6.39
CA ALA A 282 8.74 -7.59 -6.27
C ALA A 282 10.06 -8.21 -6.77
N TYR A 283 10.35 -9.44 -6.35
CA TYR A 283 11.58 -10.16 -6.71
C TYR A 283 11.70 -10.40 -8.21
N PHE A 284 10.65 -10.92 -8.87
CA PHE A 284 10.71 -11.20 -10.30
C PHE A 284 10.73 -9.91 -11.13
N LEU A 285 10.00 -8.88 -10.70
CA LEU A 285 10.03 -7.60 -11.40
C LEU A 285 11.40 -6.94 -11.31
N GLN A 286 12.05 -6.96 -10.14
CA GLN A 286 13.40 -6.42 -10.00
C GLN A 286 14.42 -7.14 -10.85
N ARG A 287 14.30 -8.46 -11.03
CA ARG A 287 15.20 -9.22 -11.92
C ARG A 287 15.03 -8.85 -13.39
N LYS A 288 13.82 -8.44 -13.78
CA LYS A 288 13.53 -7.95 -15.13
C LYS A 288 13.96 -6.49 -15.31
N TYR A 289 13.83 -5.69 -14.25
CA TYR A 289 14.19 -4.26 -14.21
C TYR A 289 15.18 -4.00 -13.07
N PRO A 290 16.47 -4.35 -13.24
CA PRO A 290 17.45 -4.29 -12.15
C PRO A 290 17.78 -2.87 -11.68
N HIS A 291 17.47 -1.86 -12.49
CA HIS A 291 17.61 -0.45 -12.15
C HIS A 291 16.47 0.13 -11.33
N ALA A 292 15.35 -0.61 -11.22
CA ALA A 292 14.17 -0.12 -10.53
C ALA A 292 14.37 -0.11 -9.01
N GLU A 293 13.95 0.95 -8.37
CA GLU A 293 13.82 1.03 -6.93
C GLU A 293 12.57 0.25 -6.49
N ILE A 294 12.78 -0.71 -5.60
CA ILE A 294 11.72 -1.61 -5.12
C ILE A 294 11.42 -1.32 -3.66
N SER A 295 10.14 -1.17 -3.35
CA SER A 295 9.66 -1.05 -1.98
C SER A 295 8.53 -2.04 -1.70
N LEU A 296 8.45 -2.50 -0.45
CA LEU A 296 7.43 -3.42 0.05
C LEU A 296 6.66 -2.75 1.18
N SER A 297 5.36 -3.01 1.25
CA SER A 297 4.51 -2.59 2.35
C SER A 297 3.57 -3.73 2.73
N CYS A 298 3.10 -3.75 3.97
CA CYS A 298 2.18 -4.77 4.47
C CYS A 298 1.16 -4.15 5.43
N PRO A 299 0.25 -3.28 4.94
CA PRO A 299 -0.79 -2.75 5.79
C PRO A 299 -1.76 -3.85 6.19
N ARG A 300 -2.26 -3.78 7.44
CA ARG A 300 -3.36 -4.61 7.90
C ARG A 300 -4.69 -3.88 7.68
N LEU A 301 -5.76 -4.64 7.55
CA LEU A 301 -7.13 -4.11 7.53
C LEU A 301 -7.40 -3.22 8.74
N ARG A 302 -8.16 -2.17 8.53
CA ARG A 302 -8.63 -1.25 9.57
C ARG A 302 -10.11 -0.93 9.38
N PRO A 303 -10.82 -0.54 10.43
CA PRO A 303 -12.15 0.02 10.32
C PRO A 303 -12.23 1.17 9.32
N ILE A 304 -13.39 1.35 8.74
CA ILE A 304 -13.72 2.44 7.82
C ILE A 304 -14.92 3.21 8.35
N VAL A 305 -15.13 4.42 7.86
CA VAL A 305 -16.35 5.18 8.15
C VAL A 305 -17.58 4.32 7.81
N ASN A 306 -18.53 4.25 8.73
CA ASN A 306 -19.75 3.45 8.69
C ASN A 306 -19.55 1.91 8.80
N ASN A 307 -18.34 1.42 9.08
CA ASN A 307 -18.13 0.01 9.40
C ASN A 307 -16.90 -0.22 10.32
N ASP A 308 -17.15 -0.28 11.61
CA ASP A 308 -16.16 -0.55 12.65
C ASP A 308 -15.83 -2.05 12.84
N LYS A 309 -16.57 -2.95 12.17
CA LYS A 309 -16.40 -4.41 12.27
C LYS A 309 -15.25 -4.93 11.41
N ILE A 310 -14.77 -4.14 10.46
CA ILE A 310 -13.66 -4.53 9.58
C ILE A 310 -12.38 -4.61 10.41
N ASN A 311 -11.76 -5.77 10.44
CA ASN A 311 -10.51 -6.00 11.16
C ASN A 311 -9.68 -7.09 10.47
N PRO A 312 -8.36 -7.17 10.75
CA PRO A 312 -7.43 -8.13 10.12
C PRO A 312 -7.44 -9.50 10.82
N LEU A 313 -8.57 -10.03 11.20
CA LEU A 313 -8.88 -11.28 11.92
C LEU A 313 -7.66 -12.10 12.40
N ASP A 314 -6.88 -12.67 11.48
CA ASP A 314 -5.81 -13.64 11.76
C ASP A 314 -4.41 -13.02 11.66
N VAL A 315 -4.29 -11.70 11.47
CA VAL A 315 -3.01 -11.02 11.31
C VAL A 315 -2.73 -10.11 12.49
N HIS A 316 -2.07 -10.63 13.49
CA HIS A 316 -1.60 -9.88 14.66
C HIS A 316 -0.22 -9.24 14.39
N GLU A 317 0.26 -8.43 15.34
CA GLU A 317 1.59 -7.80 15.25
C GLU A 317 2.72 -8.82 15.09
N THR A 318 2.57 -10.02 15.66
CA THR A 318 3.54 -11.11 15.55
C THR A 318 3.68 -11.59 14.12
N GLN A 319 2.56 -11.85 13.42
CA GLN A 319 2.56 -12.26 12.02
C GLN A 319 3.09 -11.15 11.12
N LEU A 320 2.70 -9.88 11.39
CA LEU A 320 3.23 -8.75 10.65
C LEU A 320 4.75 -8.60 10.83
N CYS A 321 5.27 -8.75 12.04
CA CYS A 321 6.70 -8.74 12.31
C CYS A 321 7.43 -9.87 11.56
N GLN A 322 6.87 -11.08 11.56
CA GLN A 322 7.40 -12.22 10.80
C GLN A 322 7.52 -11.90 9.30
N ILE A 323 6.46 -11.36 8.70
CA ILE A 323 6.42 -11.01 7.28
C ILE A 323 7.48 -9.95 6.95
N LEU A 324 7.57 -8.87 7.73
CA LEU A 324 8.53 -7.80 7.50
C LEU A 324 9.98 -8.28 7.65
N CYS A 325 10.25 -9.15 8.64
CA CYS A 325 11.56 -9.79 8.78
C CYS A 325 11.88 -10.72 7.60
N ALA A 326 10.91 -11.52 7.14
CA ALA A 326 11.08 -12.41 5.98
C ALA A 326 11.38 -11.61 4.70
N TYR A 327 10.67 -10.48 4.47
CA TYR A 327 10.95 -9.59 3.34
C TYR A 327 12.37 -9.02 3.40
N ARG A 328 12.81 -8.53 4.57
CA ARG A 328 14.17 -8.01 4.73
C ARG A 328 15.23 -9.06 4.46
N ILE A 329 15.01 -10.31 4.90
CA ILE A 329 15.95 -11.40 4.67
C ILE A 329 15.96 -11.82 3.19
N PHE A 330 14.80 -11.87 2.54
CA PHE A 330 14.67 -12.29 1.15
C PHE A 330 15.13 -11.24 0.15
N MET A 331 14.79 -9.95 0.38
CA MET A 331 15.16 -8.81 -0.45
C MET A 331 15.86 -7.73 0.39
N PRO A 332 17.14 -7.95 0.76
CA PRO A 332 17.81 -7.15 1.78
C PRO A 332 17.99 -5.68 1.42
N PHE A 333 17.94 -5.32 0.12
CA PHE A 333 18.08 -3.95 -0.39
C PHE A 333 16.72 -3.30 -0.77
N ALA A 334 15.60 -3.99 -0.64
CA ALA A 334 14.29 -3.38 -0.88
C ALA A 334 13.91 -2.42 0.25
N GLY A 335 13.30 -1.29 -0.09
CA GLY A 335 12.65 -0.44 0.89
C GLY A 335 11.51 -1.19 1.59
N ILE A 336 11.30 -0.98 2.88
CA ILE A 336 10.16 -1.54 3.61
C ILE A 336 9.44 -0.40 4.33
N THR A 337 8.20 -0.17 3.96
CA THR A 337 7.35 0.88 4.54
C THR A 337 6.40 0.30 5.57
N VAL A 338 6.33 0.91 6.76
CA VAL A 338 5.32 0.61 7.77
C VAL A 338 4.32 1.76 7.89
N SER A 339 3.05 1.42 7.78
CA SER A 339 1.94 2.36 7.73
C SER A 339 1.57 2.90 9.12
N SER A 340 0.96 4.09 9.16
CA SER A 340 0.28 4.68 10.33
C SER A 340 -0.98 3.90 10.77
N ARG A 341 -1.37 2.86 10.05
CA ARG A 341 -2.37 1.88 10.50
C ARG A 341 -1.91 1.13 11.75
N GLU A 342 -0.58 1.06 11.98
CA GLU A 342 0.03 0.38 13.11
C GLU A 342 0.29 1.33 14.27
N SER A 343 0.27 0.77 15.49
CA SER A 343 0.52 1.53 16.72
C SER A 343 1.93 2.15 16.75
N ALA A 344 2.06 3.28 17.43
CA ALA A 344 3.35 3.93 17.66
C ALA A 344 4.39 2.97 18.23
N ARG A 345 3.97 2.12 19.21
CA ARG A 345 4.83 1.10 19.81
C ARG A 345 5.37 0.11 18.77
N PHE A 346 4.52 -0.43 17.92
CA PHE A 346 4.95 -1.38 16.88
C PHE A 346 5.88 -0.69 15.89
N ARG A 347 5.54 0.51 15.43
CA ARG A 347 6.33 1.27 14.46
C ARG A 347 7.72 1.59 15.00
N ASN A 348 7.84 2.04 16.25
CA ASN A 348 9.14 2.28 16.89
C ASN A 348 9.98 1.01 17.02
N GLY A 349 9.36 -0.14 17.29
CA GLY A 349 10.05 -1.42 17.33
C GLY A 349 10.56 -1.88 15.95
N ILE A 350 9.70 -1.84 14.94
CA ILE A 350 10.01 -2.45 13.64
C ILE A 350 11.00 -1.63 12.79
N VAL A 351 11.10 -0.30 12.98
CA VAL A 351 12.14 0.52 12.31
C VAL A 351 13.56 0.19 12.79
N ARG A 352 13.68 -0.40 13.97
CA ARG A 352 14.96 -0.89 14.50
C ARG A 352 15.37 -2.25 13.94
N ILE A 353 14.46 -2.92 13.26
CA ILE A 353 14.61 -4.31 12.81
C ILE A 353 14.65 -4.39 11.27
N ALA A 354 13.55 -4.00 10.62
CA ALA A 354 13.35 -4.28 9.21
C ALA A 354 12.82 -3.10 8.39
N ALA A 355 11.94 -2.27 8.96
CA ALA A 355 11.34 -1.17 8.23
C ALA A 355 12.33 -0.01 8.04
N THR A 356 12.30 0.61 6.87
CA THR A 356 13.22 1.68 6.47
C THR A 356 12.50 2.97 6.09
N LYS A 357 11.15 2.93 6.08
CA LYS A 357 10.33 4.09 5.71
C LYS A 357 9.05 4.15 6.54
N VAL A 358 8.70 5.34 6.98
CA VAL A 358 7.51 5.60 7.79
C VAL A 358 6.76 6.84 7.29
N SER A 359 5.44 6.82 7.41
CA SER A 359 4.62 8.02 7.22
C SER A 359 4.53 8.83 8.51
N ALA A 360 4.45 10.15 8.43
CA ALA A 360 4.29 11.04 9.59
C ALA A 360 3.34 12.20 9.27
N GLY A 361 2.64 12.72 10.27
CA GLY A 361 1.65 13.78 10.08
C GLY A 361 0.49 13.35 9.18
N VAL A 362 0.12 12.07 9.21
CA VAL A 362 -0.83 11.45 8.28
C VAL A 362 -2.24 11.95 8.52
N SER A 363 -2.93 12.31 7.45
CA SER A 363 -4.38 12.36 7.39
C SER A 363 -4.89 11.47 6.26
N THR A 364 -6.05 10.86 6.44
CA THR A 364 -6.77 10.09 5.41
C THR A 364 -8.02 10.81 4.90
N GLY A 365 -8.27 12.02 5.40
CA GLY A 365 -9.28 12.98 4.92
C GLY A 365 -8.76 13.86 3.78
N ILE A 366 -9.63 14.67 3.21
CA ILE A 366 -9.34 15.50 2.04
C ILE A 366 -9.07 16.95 2.46
N GLY A 367 -7.82 17.44 2.26
CA GLY A 367 -7.48 18.85 2.46
C GLY A 367 -7.52 19.33 3.91
N ASP A 368 -7.09 18.53 4.85
CA ASP A 368 -7.18 18.80 6.29
C ASP A 368 -5.83 18.97 7.01
N HIS A 369 -4.70 19.01 6.28
CA HIS A 369 -3.38 19.16 6.88
C HIS A 369 -3.21 20.51 7.60
N GLU A 370 -3.82 21.59 7.08
CA GLU A 370 -3.75 22.90 7.74
C GLU A 370 -4.37 22.84 9.14
N SER A 371 -5.57 22.29 9.26
CA SER A 371 -6.25 22.17 10.57
C SER A 371 -5.46 21.27 11.54
N LYS A 372 -4.95 20.16 11.03
CA LYS A 372 -4.15 19.20 11.80
C LYS A 372 -2.82 19.78 12.28
N TYR A 373 -2.10 20.50 11.43
CA TYR A 373 -0.79 21.08 11.79
C TYR A 373 -0.91 22.36 12.61
N SER A 374 -2.03 23.09 12.53
CA SER A 374 -2.28 24.27 13.34
C SER A 374 -2.74 23.97 14.78
N GLY A 375 -2.93 22.69 15.11
CA GLY A 375 -3.45 22.28 16.44
C GLY A 375 -4.90 22.70 16.70
N LYS A 376 -5.60 23.15 15.68
CA LYS A 376 -7.06 23.34 15.72
C LYS A 376 -7.68 21.96 15.52
N GLU A 377 -7.86 21.22 16.62
CA GLU A 377 -8.66 20.01 16.59
C GLU A 377 -10.04 20.36 16.01
N GLN A 378 -10.32 19.85 14.82
CA GLN A 378 -11.71 19.74 14.43
C GLN A 378 -12.28 18.61 15.28
N GLU A 379 -13.21 18.96 16.18
CA GLU A 379 -13.94 17.97 16.96
C GLU A 379 -14.66 17.02 15.99
N GLY A 380 -14.15 15.78 15.88
CA GLY A 380 -14.74 14.68 15.16
C GLY A 380 -14.08 14.37 13.79
N GLN A 381 -14.22 13.14 13.38
CA GLN A 381 -13.93 12.70 12.01
C GLN A 381 -14.82 13.48 11.04
N GLN A 382 -14.24 14.00 9.95
CA GLN A 382 -15.00 14.76 8.93
C GLN A 382 -15.96 13.87 8.14
N GLY A 383 -15.80 12.54 8.25
CA GLY A 383 -16.62 11.56 7.54
C GLY A 383 -16.25 11.44 6.06
N ASP A 384 -15.00 11.77 5.72
CA ASP A 384 -14.43 11.67 4.37
C ASP A 384 -13.16 10.81 4.33
N GLU A 385 -12.79 10.21 5.46
CA GLU A 385 -11.58 9.41 5.61
C GLU A 385 -11.69 8.05 4.91
N GLN A 386 -10.55 7.55 4.42
CA GLN A 386 -10.48 6.24 3.76
C GLN A 386 -10.52 5.08 4.76
N PHE A 387 -9.82 5.20 5.86
CA PHE A 387 -9.72 4.22 6.93
C PHE A 387 -9.21 4.88 8.23
N GLU A 388 -9.40 4.20 9.34
CA GLU A 388 -8.90 4.64 10.64
C GLU A 388 -7.38 4.47 10.76
N ILE A 389 -6.68 5.50 11.26
CA ILE A 389 -5.25 5.44 11.61
C ILE A 389 -5.07 5.24 13.11
N ASP A 390 -4.00 4.52 13.51
CA ASP A 390 -3.64 4.30 14.92
C ASP A 390 -2.57 5.31 15.37
N ASP A 391 -1.55 5.55 14.54
CA ASP A 391 -0.45 6.45 14.84
C ASP A 391 -0.59 7.79 14.11
N GLY A 392 -1.13 8.76 14.79
CA GLY A 392 -1.35 10.13 14.30
C GLY A 392 -0.22 11.12 14.64
N ARG A 393 0.97 10.66 15.04
CA ARG A 393 2.10 11.55 15.41
C ARG A 393 2.46 12.52 14.30
N SER A 394 2.78 13.76 14.71
CA SER A 394 3.33 14.79 13.82
C SER A 394 4.70 14.40 13.28
N LEU A 395 5.16 15.12 12.24
CA LEU A 395 6.53 14.94 11.72
C LEU A 395 7.57 15.17 12.83
N GLY A 396 7.45 16.26 13.61
CA GLY A 396 8.41 16.58 14.67
C GLY A 396 8.48 15.48 15.74
N THR A 397 7.32 15.00 16.22
CA THR A 397 7.28 13.92 17.22
C THR A 397 7.88 12.63 16.69
N MET A 398 7.57 12.26 15.43
CA MET A 398 8.12 11.06 14.81
C MET A 398 9.64 11.19 14.60
N TYR A 399 10.11 12.36 14.20
CA TYR A 399 11.53 12.66 14.04
C TYR A 399 12.29 12.45 15.37
N GLU A 400 11.83 13.09 16.44
CA GLU A 400 12.42 12.94 17.77
C GLU A 400 12.41 11.50 18.27
N ASP A 401 11.32 10.76 18.04
CA ASP A 401 11.21 9.38 18.51
C ASP A 401 12.18 8.45 17.74
N ILE A 402 12.39 8.66 16.45
CA ILE A 402 13.39 7.93 15.67
C ILE A 402 14.81 8.22 16.17
N GLU A 403 15.13 9.49 16.49
CA GLU A 403 16.42 9.84 17.08
C GLU A 403 16.64 9.22 18.47
N LYS A 404 15.61 9.21 19.33
CA LYS A 404 15.67 8.55 20.66
C LYS A 404 15.97 7.05 20.55
N GLU A 405 15.54 6.40 19.47
CA GLU A 405 15.87 5.00 19.18
C GLU A 405 17.29 4.80 18.61
N GLY A 406 18.08 5.88 18.48
CA GLY A 406 19.45 5.85 17.94
C GLY A 406 19.51 5.70 16.43
N LEU A 407 18.41 6.02 15.73
CA LEU A 407 18.30 6.01 14.29
C LEU A 407 18.37 7.43 13.72
N GLN A 408 18.64 7.54 12.42
CA GLN A 408 18.73 8.79 11.70
C GLN A 408 17.49 9.00 10.84
N PRO A 409 16.59 9.93 11.20
CA PRO A 409 15.49 10.30 10.33
C PRO A 409 16.01 11.02 9.07
N VAL A 410 15.47 10.66 7.91
CA VAL A 410 15.86 11.21 6.60
C VAL A 410 14.59 11.68 5.89
N LEU A 411 14.59 12.95 5.49
CA LEU A 411 13.41 13.58 4.87
C LEU A 411 13.44 13.51 3.35
N ASN A 412 14.61 13.27 2.77
CA ASN A 412 14.75 13.06 1.33
C ASN A 412 15.84 12.03 1.02
N ASP A 413 15.82 11.53 -0.20
CA ASP A 413 16.85 10.68 -0.76
C ASP A 413 17.82 11.52 -1.60
N TYR A 414 19.08 11.61 -1.18
CA TYR A 414 20.12 12.38 -1.88
C TYR A 414 20.70 11.67 -3.12
N LEU A 415 20.22 10.51 -3.48
CA LEU A 415 20.70 9.75 -4.64
C LEU A 415 20.33 10.37 -5.99
N TYR A 416 19.68 11.54 -5.98
CA TYR A 416 19.24 12.24 -7.19
C TYR A 416 20.03 13.53 -7.40
N VAL A 417 21.21 13.36 -7.91
CA VAL A 417 21.97 14.44 -8.52
C VAL A 417 21.96 14.27 -10.03
#